data_029e87a24db61e609c6f5753a346a20b
#
_entry.id   029e87a24db61e609c6f5753a346a20b
#
_cell.length_a   1.000
_cell.length_b   1.000
_cell.length_c   1.000
_cell.angle_alpha   90.00
_cell.angle_beta   90.00
_cell.angle_gamma   90.00
#
_symmetry.space_group_name_H-M   'P 1'
#
loop_
_entity.id
_entity.type
_entity.pdbx_description
1 polymer ?
#
loop_
_entity_poly.entity_id
_entity_poly.type
_entity_poly.pdbx_seq_one_letter_code
_entity_poly.pdbx_strand_id
1 'polypeptide(L)'
;MFNPQSPRVTRSDVAREAGTSVAVVSYVINNGPRPVAEATKQRVLDAIKKTGYRPNGIARALASGTTRTYGLVVPNISNPFISSMAHALQREAFTTGQVLLLGDAGDSRQREFELINNLLHRQVDGLLYTSVDRHPYIELIQASGTPFVMLDSVDPSQQVCAIRVDERGAAFQATQHLIEHGHRDIAIICGPLDMLNTQDRVNGWRDALLQAGLIVRDEWIFSTPYTRPGGYQAAQQMLKGRLPQAVFATNELQAFGCLRAMAEHYLTAPKDLALICFNGTIESEFNVPSLTTVRQPVDVMAKTAIEMLKNWTGEPTIREFNFSLQIGESCGCSSSKKSYLPT
;
A
#
# COMPACT_ATOMS: atom_id res chain seq x y z
N MET A 1 -28.53 -3.07 -26.36
CA MET A 1 -29.55 -2.73 -25.35
C MET A 1 -29.64 -3.86 -24.35
N PHE A 2 -29.23 -3.64 -23.12
CA PHE A 2 -29.37 -4.61 -22.03
C PHE A 2 -30.86 -4.67 -21.66
N ASN A 3 -31.51 -5.83 -21.82
CA ASN A 3 -32.89 -6.02 -21.37
C ASN A 3 -32.83 -6.48 -19.89
N PRO A 4 -33.20 -5.66 -18.90
CA PRO A 4 -33.09 -6.00 -17.48
C PRO A 4 -34.12 -7.03 -16.97
N GLN A 5 -34.93 -7.64 -17.83
CA GLN A 5 -36.04 -8.50 -17.45
C GLN A 5 -35.92 -9.98 -17.84
N SER A 6 -34.78 -10.45 -18.35
CA SER A 6 -34.60 -11.89 -18.46
C SER A 6 -34.39 -12.49 -17.07
N PRO A 7 -35.23 -13.47 -16.62
CA PRO A 7 -35.07 -14.09 -15.33
C PRO A 7 -33.68 -14.72 -15.21
N ARG A 8 -32.95 -14.40 -14.13
CA ARG A 8 -31.63 -14.99 -13.87
C ARG A 8 -31.77 -16.52 -13.82
N VAL A 9 -30.95 -17.21 -14.61
CA VAL A 9 -30.85 -18.67 -14.56
C VAL A 9 -30.54 -19.11 -13.14
N THR A 10 -31.30 -20.08 -12.65
CA THR A 10 -31.22 -20.60 -11.27
C THR A 10 -30.54 -21.99 -11.22
N ARG A 11 -30.18 -22.46 -10.01
CA ARG A 11 -29.71 -23.83 -9.83
C ARG A 11 -30.75 -24.87 -10.26
N SER A 12 -32.04 -24.56 -10.14
CA SER A 12 -33.13 -25.42 -10.58
C SER A 12 -33.14 -25.59 -12.10
N ASP A 13 -32.82 -24.55 -12.85
CA ASP A 13 -32.73 -24.63 -14.31
C ASP A 13 -31.53 -25.48 -14.75
N VAL A 14 -30.39 -25.37 -14.07
CA VAL A 14 -29.22 -26.25 -14.29
C VAL A 14 -29.57 -27.71 -13.96
N ALA A 15 -30.26 -27.96 -12.84
CA ALA A 15 -30.65 -29.29 -12.42
C ALA A 15 -31.59 -29.95 -13.45
N ARG A 16 -32.56 -29.20 -13.97
CA ARG A 16 -33.46 -29.63 -15.03
C ARG A 16 -32.72 -29.96 -16.34
N GLU A 17 -31.80 -29.10 -16.78
CA GLU A 17 -30.98 -29.31 -17.96
C GLU A 17 -30.04 -30.52 -17.84
N ALA A 18 -29.42 -30.70 -16.64
CA ALA A 18 -28.50 -31.82 -16.35
C ALA A 18 -29.21 -33.15 -16.07
N GLY A 19 -30.54 -33.18 -15.95
CA GLY A 19 -31.29 -34.37 -15.53
C GLY A 19 -30.93 -34.87 -14.15
N THR A 20 -30.77 -33.97 -13.14
CA THR A 20 -30.36 -34.28 -11.78
C THR A 20 -31.07 -33.40 -10.75
N SER A 21 -30.77 -33.60 -9.46
CA SER A 21 -31.34 -32.78 -8.38
C SER A 21 -30.54 -31.49 -8.16
N VAL A 22 -31.19 -30.46 -7.60
CA VAL A 22 -30.54 -29.19 -7.17
C VAL A 22 -29.43 -29.46 -6.14
N ALA A 23 -29.58 -30.48 -5.28
CA ALA A 23 -28.57 -30.89 -4.32
C ALA A 23 -27.29 -31.38 -5.03
N VAL A 24 -27.42 -32.20 -6.07
CA VAL A 24 -26.26 -32.66 -6.86
C VAL A 24 -25.57 -31.51 -7.57
N VAL A 25 -26.33 -30.57 -8.18
CA VAL A 25 -25.77 -29.37 -8.75
C VAL A 25 -24.99 -28.56 -7.72
N SER A 26 -25.54 -28.43 -6.50
CA SER A 26 -24.85 -27.75 -5.39
C SER A 26 -23.56 -28.46 -4.99
N TYR A 27 -23.54 -29.77 -4.94
CA TYR A 27 -22.35 -30.58 -4.62
C TYR A 27 -21.25 -30.39 -5.68
N VAL A 28 -21.62 -30.40 -6.95
CA VAL A 28 -20.66 -30.18 -8.05
C VAL A 28 -20.05 -28.76 -7.99
N ILE A 29 -20.88 -27.75 -7.75
CA ILE A 29 -20.43 -26.34 -7.73
C ILE A 29 -19.56 -26.01 -6.52
N ASN A 30 -19.89 -26.58 -5.34
CA ASN A 30 -19.26 -26.22 -4.06
C ASN A 30 -18.29 -27.27 -3.52
N ASN A 31 -17.94 -28.31 -4.29
CA ASN A 31 -17.17 -29.47 -3.84
C ASN A 31 -17.74 -30.04 -2.53
N GLY A 32 -19.07 -30.33 -2.55
CA GLY A 32 -19.80 -30.70 -1.35
C GLY A 32 -19.35 -32.04 -0.77
N PRO A 33 -19.85 -32.42 0.43
CA PRO A 33 -19.33 -33.57 1.22
C PRO A 33 -19.62 -34.93 0.61
N ARG A 34 -20.46 -35.03 -0.40
CA ARG A 34 -20.78 -36.29 -1.08
C ARG A 34 -20.14 -36.37 -2.45
N PRO A 35 -19.38 -37.42 -2.75
CA PRO A 35 -18.82 -37.61 -4.08
C PRO A 35 -19.93 -37.77 -5.10
N VAL A 36 -19.76 -37.12 -6.25
CA VAL A 36 -20.65 -37.18 -7.42
C VAL A 36 -19.93 -37.98 -8.50
N ALA A 37 -20.63 -38.97 -9.09
CA ALA A 37 -20.08 -39.76 -10.20
C ALA A 37 -19.62 -38.85 -11.34
N GLU A 38 -18.45 -39.11 -11.93
CA GLU A 38 -17.81 -38.23 -12.91
C GLU A 38 -18.71 -37.91 -14.12
N ALA A 39 -19.46 -38.94 -14.61
CA ALA A 39 -20.44 -38.75 -15.68
C ALA A 39 -21.56 -37.75 -15.31
N THR A 40 -22.01 -37.76 -14.05
CA THR A 40 -23.02 -36.79 -13.56
C THR A 40 -22.43 -35.40 -13.36
N LYS A 41 -21.19 -35.33 -12.86
CA LYS A 41 -20.45 -34.07 -12.71
C LYS A 41 -20.26 -33.41 -14.06
N GLN A 42 -19.87 -34.17 -15.10
CA GLN A 42 -19.71 -33.64 -16.46
C GLN A 42 -21.00 -33.08 -17.03
N ARG A 43 -22.13 -33.81 -16.89
CA ARG A 43 -23.45 -33.31 -17.33
C ARG A 43 -23.85 -32.01 -16.64
N VAL A 44 -23.55 -31.85 -15.34
CA VAL A 44 -23.82 -30.62 -14.61
C VAL A 44 -22.94 -29.46 -15.14
N LEU A 45 -21.65 -29.71 -15.38
CA LEU A 45 -20.74 -28.70 -15.95
C LEU A 45 -21.16 -28.25 -17.35
N ASP A 46 -21.62 -29.19 -18.18
CA ASP A 46 -22.14 -28.90 -19.53
C ASP A 46 -23.45 -28.10 -19.47
N ALA A 47 -24.36 -28.47 -18.55
CA ALA A 47 -25.59 -27.73 -18.30
C ALA A 47 -25.30 -26.28 -17.81
N ILE A 48 -24.30 -26.08 -16.94
CA ILE A 48 -23.87 -24.75 -16.50
C ILE A 48 -23.39 -23.93 -17.70
N LYS A 49 -22.55 -24.49 -18.58
CA LYS A 49 -22.08 -23.83 -19.79
C LYS A 49 -23.25 -23.47 -20.73
N LYS A 50 -24.16 -24.43 -20.98
CA LYS A 50 -25.29 -24.26 -21.86
C LYS A 50 -26.29 -23.21 -21.38
N THR A 51 -26.59 -23.23 -20.07
CA THR A 51 -27.56 -22.29 -19.47
C THR A 51 -26.97 -20.91 -19.18
N GLY A 52 -25.63 -20.78 -19.17
CA GLY A 52 -24.96 -19.54 -18.76
C GLY A 52 -25.13 -19.25 -17.26
N TYR A 53 -25.45 -20.28 -16.46
CA TYR A 53 -25.62 -20.12 -15.01
C TYR A 53 -24.34 -19.60 -14.36
N ARG A 54 -24.48 -18.56 -13.55
CA ARG A 54 -23.42 -18.05 -12.68
C ARG A 54 -23.85 -18.19 -11.24
N PRO A 55 -23.05 -18.89 -10.40
CA PRO A 55 -23.34 -19.01 -8.97
C PRO A 55 -23.52 -17.62 -8.33
N ASN A 56 -24.58 -17.45 -7.56
CA ASN A 56 -24.81 -16.21 -6.81
C ASN A 56 -23.87 -16.17 -5.60
N GLY A 57 -22.91 -15.22 -5.63
CA GLY A 57 -21.93 -15.01 -4.54
C GLY A 57 -22.59 -14.67 -3.21
N ILE A 58 -23.67 -13.89 -3.22
CA ILE A 58 -24.42 -13.49 -2.01
C ILE A 58 -25.06 -14.71 -1.36
N ALA A 59 -25.74 -15.54 -2.15
CA ALA A 59 -26.36 -16.77 -1.63
C ALA A 59 -25.32 -17.78 -1.11
N ARG A 60 -24.12 -17.78 -1.70
CA ARG A 60 -22.99 -18.58 -1.21
C ARG A 60 -22.44 -18.03 0.10
N ALA A 61 -22.27 -16.73 0.21
CA ALA A 61 -21.77 -16.06 1.42
C ALA A 61 -22.71 -16.30 2.61
N LEU A 62 -24.03 -16.21 2.40
CA LEU A 62 -25.05 -16.55 3.41
C LEU A 62 -24.95 -18.00 3.89
N ALA A 63 -24.63 -18.93 2.98
CA ALA A 63 -24.54 -20.33 3.32
C ALA A 63 -23.20 -20.75 3.96
N SER A 64 -22.11 -20.08 3.62
CA SER A 64 -20.75 -20.40 4.08
C SER A 64 -20.25 -19.50 5.21
N GLY A 65 -20.91 -18.37 5.49
CA GLY A 65 -20.46 -17.36 6.45
C GLY A 65 -19.23 -16.56 5.99
N THR A 66 -18.82 -16.67 4.71
CA THR A 66 -17.66 -15.95 4.16
C THR A 66 -17.95 -15.38 2.77
N THR A 67 -17.57 -14.13 2.55
CA THR A 67 -17.74 -13.43 1.27
C THR A 67 -16.59 -13.71 0.31
N ARG A 68 -15.50 -14.29 0.79
CA ARG A 68 -14.22 -14.44 0.09
C ARG A 68 -13.71 -13.10 -0.45
N THR A 69 -13.82 -12.07 0.38
CA THR A 69 -13.48 -10.71 -0.01
C THR A 69 -12.78 -10.02 1.15
N TYR A 70 -11.61 -9.46 0.88
CA TYR A 70 -10.95 -8.50 1.76
C TYR A 70 -11.20 -7.09 1.27
N GLY A 71 -11.32 -6.14 2.20
CA GLY A 71 -11.29 -4.72 1.91
C GLY A 71 -9.88 -4.16 2.03
N LEU A 72 -9.55 -3.17 1.21
CA LEU A 72 -8.34 -2.35 1.34
C LEU A 72 -8.76 -0.89 1.29
N VAL A 73 -8.50 -0.13 2.36
CA VAL A 73 -8.70 1.32 2.40
C VAL A 73 -7.35 2.00 2.44
N VAL A 74 -7.15 2.93 1.52
CA VAL A 74 -5.89 3.67 1.36
C VAL A 74 -6.15 5.17 1.22
N PRO A 75 -5.17 6.02 1.62
CA PRO A 75 -5.29 7.47 1.51
C PRO A 75 -5.45 7.93 0.06
N ASN A 76 -4.55 7.47 -0.82
CA ASN A 76 -4.52 7.91 -2.21
C ASN A 76 -3.79 6.89 -3.10
N ILE A 77 -4.52 6.25 -3.99
CA ILE A 77 -3.98 5.22 -4.89
C ILE A 77 -3.04 5.78 -5.97
N SER A 78 -3.04 7.10 -6.20
CA SER A 78 -2.11 7.73 -7.14
C SER A 78 -0.67 7.79 -6.62
N ASN A 79 -0.45 7.47 -5.34
CA ASN A 79 0.89 7.33 -4.77
C ASN A 79 1.49 5.99 -5.23
N PRO A 80 2.66 5.97 -5.92
CA PRO A 80 3.29 4.76 -6.44
C PRO A 80 3.54 3.67 -5.39
N PHE A 81 3.91 4.06 -4.16
CA PHE A 81 4.09 3.11 -3.07
C PHE A 81 2.76 2.43 -2.68
N ILE A 82 1.70 3.22 -2.52
CA ILE A 82 0.36 2.70 -2.21
C ILE A 82 -0.14 1.79 -3.33
N SER A 83 0.07 2.17 -4.60
CA SER A 83 -0.28 1.34 -5.76
C SER A 83 0.49 0.02 -5.77
N SER A 84 1.79 0.05 -5.48
CA SER A 84 2.63 -1.15 -5.41
C SER A 84 2.19 -2.08 -4.28
N MET A 85 1.87 -1.52 -3.10
CA MET A 85 1.34 -2.27 -1.97
C MET A 85 -0.02 -2.89 -2.30
N ALA A 86 -0.95 -2.13 -2.89
CA ALA A 86 -2.26 -2.63 -3.30
C ALA A 86 -2.14 -3.77 -4.33
N HIS A 87 -1.22 -3.63 -5.30
CA HIS A 87 -0.94 -4.69 -6.29
C HIS A 87 -0.40 -5.97 -5.62
N ALA A 88 0.56 -5.84 -4.72
CA ALA A 88 1.12 -6.99 -3.99
C ALA A 88 0.06 -7.66 -3.10
N LEU A 89 -0.75 -6.89 -2.36
CA LEU A 89 -1.85 -7.40 -1.54
C LEU A 89 -2.90 -8.12 -2.38
N GLN A 90 -3.27 -7.58 -3.54
CA GLN A 90 -4.23 -8.22 -4.45
C GLN A 90 -3.70 -9.56 -4.97
N ARG A 91 -2.42 -9.62 -5.35
CA ARG A 91 -1.77 -10.86 -5.78
C ARG A 91 -1.78 -11.91 -4.67
N GLU A 92 -1.40 -11.55 -3.44
CA GLU A 92 -1.38 -12.46 -2.30
C GLU A 92 -2.81 -12.90 -1.89
N ALA A 93 -3.80 -11.99 -1.87
CA ALA A 93 -5.19 -12.33 -1.62
C ALA A 93 -5.73 -13.35 -2.64
N PHE A 94 -5.39 -13.17 -3.92
CA PHE A 94 -5.80 -14.08 -4.99
C PHE A 94 -5.26 -15.51 -4.80
N THR A 95 -4.02 -15.67 -4.30
CA THR A 95 -3.45 -17.00 -4.00
C THR A 95 -4.23 -17.76 -2.92
N THR A 96 -4.92 -17.03 -2.05
CA THR A 96 -5.78 -17.61 -0.98
C THR A 96 -7.25 -17.75 -1.41
N GLY A 97 -7.58 -17.44 -2.67
CA GLY A 97 -8.94 -17.49 -3.22
C GLY A 97 -9.82 -16.33 -2.76
N GLN A 98 -9.22 -15.24 -2.30
CA GLN A 98 -9.90 -14.01 -1.90
C GLN A 98 -9.85 -12.96 -3.02
N VAL A 99 -10.84 -12.07 -3.05
CA VAL A 99 -10.86 -10.87 -3.89
C VAL A 99 -10.58 -9.66 -3.03
N LEU A 100 -9.78 -8.70 -3.51
CA LEU A 100 -9.53 -7.45 -2.81
C LEU A 100 -10.42 -6.35 -3.38
N LEU A 101 -11.23 -5.72 -2.51
CA LEU A 101 -12.00 -4.51 -2.82
C LEU A 101 -11.22 -3.29 -2.37
N LEU A 102 -10.79 -2.45 -3.32
CA LEU A 102 -10.06 -1.22 -3.04
C LEU A 102 -11.01 -0.05 -2.80
N GLY A 103 -10.80 0.66 -1.70
CA GLY A 103 -11.38 1.96 -1.37
C GLY A 103 -10.28 3.02 -1.35
N ASP A 104 -10.34 3.98 -2.28
CA ASP A 104 -9.45 5.13 -2.36
C ASP A 104 -10.12 6.35 -1.70
N ALA A 105 -9.58 6.80 -0.57
CA ALA A 105 -10.11 7.93 0.17
C ALA A 105 -9.83 9.29 -0.49
N GLY A 106 -8.84 9.36 -1.41
CA GLY A 106 -8.43 10.59 -2.08
C GLY A 106 -8.05 11.70 -1.07
N ASP A 107 -7.30 11.31 -0.03
CA ASP A 107 -6.85 12.16 1.07
C ASP A 107 -8.00 12.84 1.85
N SER A 108 -9.20 12.26 1.83
CA SER A 108 -10.39 12.79 2.49
C SER A 108 -10.82 11.91 3.65
N ARG A 109 -10.78 12.46 4.87
CA ARG A 109 -11.23 11.79 6.10
C ARG A 109 -12.70 11.35 6.04
N GLN A 110 -13.55 12.17 5.44
CA GLN A 110 -14.96 11.84 5.28
C GLN A 110 -15.15 10.62 4.35
N ARG A 111 -14.45 10.58 3.22
CA ARG A 111 -14.51 9.42 2.31
C ARG A 111 -13.92 8.17 2.94
N GLU A 112 -12.83 8.30 3.69
CA GLU A 112 -12.24 7.18 4.45
C GLU A 112 -13.30 6.53 5.36
N PHE A 113 -14.02 7.34 6.16
CA PHE A 113 -15.13 6.86 7.01
C PHE A 113 -16.21 6.14 6.20
N GLU A 114 -16.67 6.75 5.10
CA GLU A 114 -17.70 6.17 4.24
C GLU A 114 -17.26 4.86 3.61
N LEU A 115 -16.00 4.75 3.16
CA LEU A 115 -15.43 3.54 2.58
C LEU A 115 -15.34 2.41 3.60
N ILE A 116 -14.84 2.70 4.81
CA ILE A 116 -14.78 1.71 5.89
C ILE A 116 -16.18 1.18 6.17
N ASN A 117 -17.18 2.05 6.44
CA ASN A 117 -18.55 1.63 6.68
C ASN A 117 -19.14 0.79 5.54
N ASN A 118 -18.92 1.20 4.29
CA ASN A 118 -19.39 0.45 3.13
C ASN A 118 -18.79 -0.95 3.04
N LEU A 119 -17.51 -1.12 3.37
CA LEU A 119 -16.85 -2.43 3.38
C LEU A 119 -17.36 -3.30 4.53
N LEU A 120 -17.54 -2.73 5.73
CA LEU A 120 -18.11 -3.42 6.88
C LEU A 120 -19.56 -3.87 6.61
N HIS A 121 -20.40 -3.02 6.02
CA HIS A 121 -21.78 -3.40 5.61
C HIS A 121 -21.79 -4.49 4.53
N ARG A 122 -20.76 -4.58 3.69
CA ARG A 122 -20.59 -5.68 2.72
C ARG A 122 -20.08 -6.96 3.35
N GLN A 123 -19.81 -6.95 4.66
CA GLN A 123 -19.31 -8.11 5.42
C GLN A 123 -18.05 -8.69 4.81
N VAL A 124 -17.06 -7.82 4.49
CA VAL A 124 -15.74 -8.30 4.05
C VAL A 124 -15.14 -9.19 5.14
N ASP A 125 -14.43 -10.25 4.73
CA ASP A 125 -13.83 -11.24 5.64
C ASP A 125 -12.64 -10.67 6.43
N GLY A 126 -12.15 -9.49 6.04
CA GLY A 126 -11.09 -8.75 6.72
C GLY A 126 -10.79 -7.43 6.02
N LEU A 127 -10.15 -6.51 6.73
CA LEU A 127 -9.81 -5.18 6.26
C LEU A 127 -8.30 -4.91 6.38
N LEU A 128 -7.72 -4.40 5.31
CA LEU A 128 -6.37 -3.85 5.26
C LEU A 128 -6.49 -2.33 5.21
N TYR A 129 -5.74 -1.61 6.04
CA TYR A 129 -6.05 -0.21 6.23
C TYR A 129 -4.81 0.65 6.45
N THR A 130 -4.70 1.73 5.67
CA THR A 130 -3.80 2.86 5.88
C THR A 130 -4.63 4.11 6.04
N SER A 131 -4.47 4.86 7.14
CA SER A 131 -5.27 6.06 7.40
C SER A 131 -4.76 7.27 6.64
N VAL A 132 -5.68 8.23 6.38
CA VAL A 132 -5.35 9.55 5.82
C VAL A 132 -4.75 10.49 6.86
N ASP A 133 -4.96 10.22 8.15
CA ASP A 133 -4.42 11.05 9.24
C ASP A 133 -4.02 10.24 10.49
N ARG A 134 -3.54 10.95 11.52
CA ARG A 134 -3.06 10.37 12.80
C ARG A 134 -4.14 9.69 13.66
N HIS A 135 -5.41 9.84 13.33
CA HIS A 135 -6.55 9.29 14.09
C HIS A 135 -7.33 8.29 13.24
N PRO A 136 -6.79 7.07 13.02
CA PRO A 136 -7.47 6.04 12.23
C PRO A 136 -8.78 5.61 12.90
N TYR A 137 -9.74 5.14 12.09
CA TYR A 137 -11.05 4.66 12.57
C TYR A 137 -10.98 3.25 13.18
N ILE A 138 -10.02 3.00 14.06
CA ILE A 138 -9.78 1.69 14.68
C ILE A 138 -10.97 1.22 15.49
N GLU A 139 -11.50 2.08 16.36
CA GLU A 139 -12.65 1.74 17.23
C GLU A 139 -13.89 1.33 16.41
N LEU A 140 -14.14 1.99 15.29
CA LEU A 140 -15.23 1.66 14.38
C LEU A 140 -15.07 0.25 13.81
N ILE A 141 -13.86 -0.12 13.40
CA ILE A 141 -13.56 -1.43 12.82
C ILE A 141 -13.64 -2.51 13.92
N GLN A 142 -13.05 -2.25 15.08
CA GLN A 142 -13.10 -3.16 16.23
C GLN A 142 -14.54 -3.44 16.69
N ALA A 143 -15.40 -2.42 16.74
CA ALA A 143 -16.81 -2.56 17.10
C ALA A 143 -17.59 -3.46 16.12
N SER A 144 -17.16 -3.57 14.87
CA SER A 144 -17.77 -4.46 13.87
C SER A 144 -17.39 -5.94 14.04
N GLY A 145 -16.34 -6.24 14.80
CA GLY A 145 -15.75 -7.58 14.91
C GLY A 145 -15.01 -8.05 13.65
N THR A 146 -14.84 -7.20 12.64
CA THR A 146 -14.13 -7.57 11.40
C THR A 146 -12.62 -7.64 11.64
N PRO A 147 -11.94 -8.74 11.26
CA PRO A 147 -10.49 -8.81 11.27
C PRO A 147 -9.85 -7.65 10.50
N PHE A 148 -8.78 -7.05 11.03
CA PHE A 148 -8.11 -5.97 10.30
C PHE A 148 -6.61 -5.89 10.61
N VAL A 149 -5.84 -5.40 9.64
CA VAL A 149 -4.40 -5.14 9.77
C VAL A 149 -4.12 -3.73 9.28
N MET A 150 -3.47 -2.94 10.13
CA MET A 150 -2.94 -1.63 9.76
C MET A 150 -1.67 -1.80 8.92
N LEU A 151 -1.55 -1.01 7.85
CA LEU A 151 -0.43 -1.08 6.91
C LEU A 151 0.55 0.11 7.07
N ASP A 152 0.64 0.66 8.26
CA ASP A 152 1.46 1.84 8.55
C ASP A 152 1.83 1.89 10.03
N SER A 153 2.62 2.89 10.42
CA SER A 153 2.91 3.19 11.80
C SER A 153 1.62 3.49 12.57
N VAL A 154 1.46 2.83 13.68
CA VAL A 154 0.35 3.03 14.63
C VAL A 154 0.89 3.50 15.96
N ASP A 155 0.09 4.28 16.70
CA ASP A 155 0.43 4.66 18.06
C ASP A 155 0.63 3.38 18.89
N PRO A 156 1.78 3.23 19.60
CA PRO A 156 2.05 2.04 20.42
C PRO A 156 1.00 1.77 21.49
N SER A 157 0.23 2.78 21.90
CA SER A 157 -0.89 2.61 22.85
C SER A 157 -2.10 1.91 22.22
N GLN A 158 -2.21 1.90 20.89
CA GLN A 158 -3.27 1.22 20.16
C GLN A 158 -2.93 -0.27 20.03
N GLN A 159 -3.74 -1.10 20.67
CA GLN A 159 -3.60 -2.56 20.63
C GLN A 159 -4.24 -3.11 19.36
N VAL A 160 -3.47 -3.11 18.26
CA VAL A 160 -3.92 -3.55 16.94
C VAL A 160 -2.90 -4.45 16.25
N CYS A 161 -3.37 -5.19 15.25
CA CYS A 161 -2.46 -5.85 14.31
C CYS A 161 -1.96 -4.84 13.28
N ALA A 162 -0.65 -4.77 13.10
CA ALA A 162 -0.03 -3.85 12.14
C ALA A 162 1.22 -4.46 11.49
N ILE A 163 1.49 -4.00 10.27
CA ILE A 163 2.78 -4.18 9.59
C ILE A 163 3.41 -2.81 9.36
N ARG A 164 4.70 -2.68 9.63
CA ARG A 164 5.44 -1.43 9.47
C ARG A 164 6.92 -1.68 9.16
N VAL A 165 7.63 -0.64 8.78
CA VAL A 165 9.10 -0.59 8.81
C VAL A 165 9.56 0.32 9.96
N ASP A 166 10.82 0.21 10.37
CA ASP A 166 11.44 1.19 11.28
C ASP A 166 11.68 2.51 10.53
N GLU A 167 10.67 3.38 10.53
CA GLU A 167 10.67 4.67 9.84
C GLU A 167 11.81 5.60 10.34
N ARG A 168 12.07 5.60 11.66
CA ARG A 168 13.11 6.42 12.27
C ARG A 168 14.50 5.93 11.92
N GLY A 169 14.76 4.62 12.05
CA GLY A 169 16.03 4.02 11.66
C GLY A 169 16.30 4.14 10.15
N ALA A 170 15.25 4.04 9.32
CA ALA A 170 15.36 4.21 7.88
C ALA A 170 15.74 5.65 7.50
N ALA A 171 15.10 6.65 8.10
CA ALA A 171 15.42 8.05 7.89
C ALA A 171 16.80 8.42 8.41
N PHE A 172 17.20 7.82 9.54
CA PHE A 172 18.54 7.93 10.08
C PHE A 172 19.58 7.43 9.06
N GLN A 173 19.43 6.23 8.53
CA GLN A 173 20.36 5.66 7.55
C GLN A 173 20.40 6.45 6.23
N ALA A 174 19.26 6.93 5.73
CA ALA A 174 19.19 7.79 4.56
C ALA A 174 19.99 9.08 4.76
N THR A 175 19.83 9.72 5.92
CA THR A 175 20.53 10.96 6.26
C THR A 175 22.02 10.71 6.51
N GLN A 176 22.36 9.62 7.19
CA GLN A 176 23.75 9.21 7.43
C GLN A 176 24.49 8.99 6.11
N HIS A 177 23.85 8.36 5.11
CA HIS A 177 24.44 8.18 3.79
C HIS A 177 24.81 9.52 3.13
N LEU A 178 23.96 10.55 3.23
CA LEU A 178 24.32 11.89 2.76
C LEU A 178 25.49 12.51 3.54
N ILE A 179 25.54 12.28 4.86
CA ILE A 179 26.65 12.75 5.70
C ILE A 179 27.97 12.05 5.30
N GLU A 180 27.95 10.77 5.00
CA GLU A 180 29.12 10.00 4.54
C GLU A 180 29.65 10.47 3.16
N HIS A 181 28.76 11.03 2.33
CA HIS A 181 29.15 11.74 1.09
C HIS A 181 29.73 13.13 1.33
N GLY A 182 29.91 13.54 2.57
CA GLY A 182 30.53 14.83 2.95
C GLY A 182 29.54 15.98 3.07
N HIS A 183 28.24 15.75 2.89
CA HIS A 183 27.22 16.80 3.07
C HIS A 183 27.08 17.17 4.55
N ARG A 184 27.00 18.45 4.84
CA ARG A 184 26.84 18.97 6.21
C ARG A 184 25.56 19.79 6.39
N ASP A 185 25.15 20.44 5.32
CA ASP A 185 23.92 21.23 5.22
C ASP A 185 22.85 20.37 4.53
N ILE A 186 22.02 19.65 5.31
CA ILE A 186 21.06 18.68 4.81
C ILE A 186 19.65 19.10 5.25
N ALA A 187 18.77 19.37 4.27
CA ALA A 187 17.37 19.66 4.51
C ALA A 187 16.50 18.38 4.46
N ILE A 188 15.28 18.48 4.96
CA ILE A 188 14.25 17.45 4.84
C ILE A 188 12.97 18.03 4.25
N ILE A 189 12.42 17.37 3.23
CA ILE A 189 11.06 17.60 2.73
C ILE A 189 10.18 16.47 3.27
N CYS A 190 9.25 16.81 4.15
CA CYS A 190 8.44 15.81 4.86
C CYS A 190 6.94 16.05 4.68
N GLY A 191 6.14 15.09 5.14
CA GLY A 191 4.69 15.16 5.20
C GLY A 191 4.18 16.10 6.29
N PRO A 192 2.86 16.11 6.55
CA PRO A 192 2.27 16.83 7.68
C PRO A 192 2.91 16.37 9.00
N LEU A 193 3.33 17.33 9.83
CA LEU A 193 4.11 17.06 11.05
C LEU A 193 3.33 16.34 12.17
N ASP A 194 2.03 16.27 12.06
CA ASP A 194 1.16 15.55 12.98
C ASP A 194 1.06 14.05 12.67
N MET A 195 1.51 13.59 11.50
CA MET A 195 1.55 12.17 11.12
C MET A 195 2.70 11.45 11.83
N LEU A 196 2.43 10.25 12.37
CA LEU A 196 3.42 9.45 13.10
C LEU A 196 4.64 9.11 12.24
N ASN A 197 4.43 8.62 11.03
CA ASN A 197 5.50 8.30 10.09
C ASN A 197 6.34 9.54 9.72
N THR A 198 5.72 10.72 9.61
CA THR A 198 6.44 11.98 9.41
C THR A 198 7.32 12.32 10.61
N GLN A 199 6.79 12.20 11.82
CA GLN A 199 7.54 12.46 13.05
C GLN A 199 8.74 11.53 13.18
N ASP A 200 8.55 10.24 12.92
CA ASP A 200 9.63 9.24 12.96
C ASP A 200 10.71 9.57 11.93
N ARG A 201 10.36 9.90 10.69
CA ARG A 201 11.32 10.28 9.65
C ARG A 201 12.07 11.58 9.98
N VAL A 202 11.38 12.59 10.49
CA VAL A 202 12.02 13.84 10.95
C VAL A 202 12.96 13.58 12.14
N ASN A 203 12.55 12.74 13.09
CA ASN A 203 13.39 12.39 14.23
C ASN A 203 14.62 11.59 13.79
N GLY A 204 14.49 10.64 12.86
CA GLY A 204 15.63 9.91 12.30
C GLY A 204 16.63 10.83 11.58
N TRP A 205 16.14 11.81 10.80
CA TRP A 205 16.97 12.84 10.19
C TRP A 205 17.71 13.69 11.26
N ARG A 206 17.01 14.12 12.30
CA ARG A 206 17.63 14.88 13.42
C ARG A 206 18.70 14.07 14.12
N ASP A 207 18.40 12.82 14.44
CA ASP A 207 19.32 11.92 15.15
C ASP A 207 20.63 11.73 14.37
N ALA A 208 20.55 11.53 13.05
CA ALA A 208 21.73 11.37 12.20
C ALA A 208 22.61 12.65 12.18
N LEU A 209 22.00 13.83 12.09
CA LEU A 209 22.72 15.10 12.15
C LEU A 209 23.39 15.29 13.51
N LEU A 210 22.66 15.08 14.60
CA LEU A 210 23.18 15.22 15.95
C LEU A 210 24.32 14.23 16.23
N GLN A 211 24.19 12.98 15.83
CA GLN A 211 25.25 11.98 15.98
C GLN A 211 26.52 12.35 15.23
N ALA A 212 26.38 13.00 14.08
CA ALA A 212 27.52 13.50 13.31
C ALA A 212 28.09 14.85 13.83
N GLY A 213 27.55 15.41 14.91
CA GLY A 213 27.94 16.72 15.45
C GLY A 213 27.54 17.89 14.55
N LEU A 214 26.51 17.71 13.69
CA LEU A 214 26.02 18.73 12.79
C LEU A 214 24.89 19.54 13.39
N ILE A 215 24.70 20.75 12.90
CA ILE A 215 23.66 21.66 13.41
C ILE A 215 22.32 21.27 12.79
N VAL A 216 21.34 20.95 13.62
CA VAL A 216 19.95 20.79 13.21
C VAL A 216 19.35 22.19 13.04
N ARG A 217 18.81 22.47 11.85
CA ARG A 217 18.18 23.76 11.49
C ARG A 217 16.71 23.53 11.26
N ASP A 218 15.84 24.07 12.12
CA ASP A 218 14.39 23.91 11.97
C ASP A 218 13.86 24.58 10.68
N GLU A 219 14.54 25.63 10.21
CA GLU A 219 14.24 26.28 8.91
C GLU A 219 14.48 25.36 7.68
N TRP A 220 15.13 24.23 7.88
CA TRP A 220 15.35 23.22 6.84
C TRP A 220 14.36 22.04 6.90
N ILE A 221 13.32 22.16 7.71
CA ILE A 221 12.19 21.22 7.74
C ILE A 221 11.06 21.81 6.89
N PHE A 222 10.88 21.26 5.69
CA PHE A 222 9.84 21.69 4.75
C PHE A 222 8.67 20.71 4.81
N SER A 223 7.65 21.03 5.61
CA SER A 223 6.44 20.21 5.73
C SER A 223 5.44 20.57 4.64
N THR A 224 5.05 19.57 3.84
CA THR A 224 4.11 19.72 2.71
C THR A 224 3.32 18.42 2.54
N PRO A 225 2.17 18.42 1.85
CA PRO A 225 1.50 17.18 1.48
C PRO A 225 2.42 16.21 0.74
N TYR A 226 2.18 14.91 0.88
CA TYR A 226 2.92 13.82 0.22
C TYR A 226 2.62 13.74 -1.29
N THR A 227 2.77 14.86 -2.00
CA THR A 227 2.43 15.02 -3.42
C THR A 227 3.57 15.65 -4.22
N ARG A 228 3.54 15.48 -5.56
CA ARG A 228 4.47 16.19 -6.45
C ARG A 228 4.39 17.72 -6.32
N PRO A 229 3.19 18.35 -6.30
CA PRO A 229 3.08 19.77 -6.03
C PRO A 229 3.64 20.18 -4.66
N GLY A 230 3.45 19.34 -3.62
CA GLY A 230 4.02 19.61 -2.29
C GLY A 230 5.54 19.63 -2.31
N GLY A 231 6.19 18.63 -2.92
CA GLY A 231 7.64 18.60 -3.07
C GLY A 231 8.18 19.76 -3.92
N TYR A 232 7.47 20.12 -4.98
CA TYR A 232 7.80 21.31 -5.80
C TYR A 232 7.74 22.60 -4.97
N GLN A 233 6.70 22.77 -4.19
CA GLN A 233 6.49 23.94 -3.34
C GLN A 233 7.58 24.08 -2.26
N ALA A 234 7.94 22.96 -1.61
CA ALA A 234 9.04 22.90 -0.64
C ALA A 234 10.37 23.31 -1.29
N ALA A 235 10.68 22.75 -2.47
CA ALA A 235 11.89 23.07 -3.19
C ALA A 235 11.93 24.55 -3.62
N GLN A 236 10.81 25.11 -4.08
CA GLN A 236 10.73 26.55 -4.40
C GLN A 236 10.97 27.46 -3.18
N GLN A 237 10.54 27.03 -1.99
CA GLN A 237 10.87 27.76 -0.75
C GLN A 237 12.35 27.63 -0.41
N MET A 238 12.92 26.45 -0.51
CA MET A 238 14.33 26.16 -0.28
C MET A 238 15.23 26.98 -1.21
N LEU A 239 14.87 27.08 -2.50
CA LEU A 239 15.63 27.81 -3.51
C LEU A 239 15.63 29.34 -3.32
N LYS A 240 14.68 29.90 -2.56
CA LYS A 240 14.64 31.32 -2.21
C LYS A 240 15.62 31.72 -1.10
N GLY A 241 16.05 30.73 -0.31
CA GLY A 241 16.93 30.92 0.84
C GLY A 241 18.37 30.47 0.58
N ARG A 242 19.05 30.06 1.64
CA ARG A 242 20.33 29.37 1.53
C ARG A 242 20.08 27.94 1.03
N LEU A 243 20.66 27.61 -0.12
CA LEU A 243 20.55 26.25 -0.67
C LEU A 243 21.33 25.25 0.21
N PRO A 244 20.71 24.18 0.70
CA PRO A 244 21.43 23.10 1.37
C PRO A 244 22.29 22.32 0.35
N GLN A 245 23.22 21.52 0.84
CA GLN A 245 24.06 20.65 0.00
C GLN A 245 23.32 19.39 -0.44
N ALA A 246 22.39 18.94 0.41
CA ALA A 246 21.59 17.74 0.17
C ALA A 246 20.18 17.89 0.76
N VAL A 247 19.26 17.06 0.24
CA VAL A 247 17.90 16.98 0.74
C VAL A 247 17.45 15.53 0.87
N PHE A 248 16.81 15.21 1.99
CA PHE A 248 16.06 13.99 2.18
C PHE A 248 14.57 14.26 1.96
N ALA A 249 13.99 13.75 0.88
CA ALA A 249 12.56 13.81 0.62
C ALA A 249 11.89 12.55 1.16
N THR A 250 10.92 12.70 2.07
CA THR A 250 10.36 11.58 2.82
C THR A 250 9.38 10.71 2.01
N ASN A 251 9.14 11.03 0.74
CA ASN A 251 8.56 10.11 -0.25
C ASN A 251 9.03 10.46 -1.68
N GLU A 252 8.76 9.54 -2.62
CA GLU A 252 9.13 9.70 -4.03
C GLU A 252 8.43 10.87 -4.71
N LEU A 253 7.14 11.10 -4.41
CA LEU A 253 6.37 12.17 -5.04
C LEU A 253 6.95 13.54 -4.69
N GLN A 254 7.38 13.73 -3.44
CA GLN A 254 8.07 14.96 -3.01
C GLN A 254 9.44 15.08 -3.69
N ALA A 255 10.17 13.98 -3.86
CA ALA A 255 11.44 13.97 -4.59
C ALA A 255 11.26 14.39 -6.06
N PHE A 256 10.24 13.87 -6.75
CA PHE A 256 9.92 14.27 -8.13
C PHE A 256 9.55 15.74 -8.24
N GLY A 257 8.78 16.25 -7.28
CA GLY A 257 8.46 17.68 -7.20
C GLY A 257 9.69 18.54 -7.00
N CYS A 258 10.60 18.12 -6.12
CA CYS A 258 11.88 18.78 -5.88
C CYS A 258 12.74 18.83 -7.16
N LEU A 259 12.92 17.69 -7.84
CA LEU A 259 13.67 17.65 -9.11
C LEU A 259 13.05 18.54 -10.18
N ARG A 260 11.73 18.64 -10.26
CA ARG A 260 11.05 19.54 -11.18
C ARG A 260 11.39 21.00 -10.89
N ALA A 261 11.34 21.43 -9.63
CA ALA A 261 11.71 22.80 -9.24
C ALA A 261 13.19 23.09 -9.53
N MET A 262 14.09 22.14 -9.22
CA MET A 262 15.51 22.26 -9.53
C MET A 262 15.74 22.47 -11.03
N ALA A 263 15.11 21.65 -11.88
CA ALA A 263 15.25 21.75 -13.34
C ALA A 263 14.82 23.10 -13.91
N GLU A 264 13.77 23.72 -13.35
CA GLU A 264 13.33 25.08 -13.74
C GLU A 264 14.34 26.17 -13.38
N HIS A 265 15.19 25.90 -12.38
CA HIS A 265 16.28 26.78 -11.97
C HIS A 265 17.65 26.36 -12.55
N TYR A 266 17.66 25.43 -13.53
CA TYR A 266 18.88 24.88 -14.16
C TYR A 266 19.81 24.18 -13.16
N LEU A 267 19.27 23.69 -12.05
CA LEU A 267 19.98 22.91 -11.05
C LEU A 267 19.79 21.40 -11.30
N THR A 268 20.80 20.62 -10.99
CA THR A 268 20.82 19.19 -11.22
C THR A 268 21.19 18.42 -9.95
N ALA A 269 20.58 17.24 -9.77
CA ALA A 269 21.03 16.27 -8.77
C ALA A 269 22.04 15.30 -9.43
N PRO A 270 23.13 14.91 -8.75
CA PRO A 270 23.54 15.33 -7.41
C PRO A 270 24.41 16.61 -7.38
N LYS A 271 24.77 17.16 -8.54
CA LYS A 271 25.82 18.17 -8.69
C LYS A 271 25.56 19.43 -7.85
N ASP A 272 24.35 19.98 -7.93
CA ASP A 272 23.99 21.23 -7.27
C ASP A 272 23.27 20.96 -5.94
N LEU A 273 22.50 19.86 -5.85
CA LEU A 273 21.79 19.42 -4.67
C LEU A 273 21.68 17.90 -4.69
N ALA A 274 22.33 17.22 -3.76
CA ALA A 274 22.17 15.77 -3.62
C ALA A 274 20.78 15.43 -3.07
N LEU A 275 20.18 14.34 -3.55
CA LEU A 275 18.82 13.94 -3.19
C LEU A 275 18.74 12.48 -2.81
N ILE A 276 18.08 12.20 -1.69
CA ILE A 276 17.63 10.87 -1.28
C ILE A 276 16.12 10.90 -1.07
N CYS A 277 15.42 9.79 -1.34
CA CYS A 277 14.00 9.69 -1.04
C CYS A 277 13.64 8.41 -0.27
N PHE A 278 12.33 8.21 -0.05
CA PHE A 278 11.77 7.10 0.69
C PHE A 278 10.71 6.37 -0.15
N ASN A 279 10.55 5.08 0.02
CA ASN A 279 9.61 4.10 -0.50
C ASN A 279 10.22 3.11 -1.51
N GLY A 280 11.09 3.53 -2.42
CA GLY A 280 11.85 2.67 -3.33
C GLY A 280 10.99 1.89 -4.32
N THR A 281 10.06 2.56 -5.01
CA THR A 281 9.30 1.94 -6.11
C THR A 281 10.11 1.91 -7.41
N ILE A 282 9.55 1.29 -8.45
CA ILE A 282 10.16 1.25 -9.79
C ILE A 282 10.38 2.66 -10.36
N GLU A 283 9.54 3.63 -9.99
CA GLU A 283 9.64 5.02 -10.42
C GLU A 283 10.99 5.66 -10.05
N SER A 284 11.54 5.30 -8.89
CA SER A 284 12.86 5.76 -8.45
C SER A 284 13.98 5.28 -9.36
N GLU A 285 13.88 4.05 -9.89
CA GLU A 285 14.89 3.46 -10.77
C GLU A 285 14.86 4.08 -12.18
N PHE A 286 13.67 4.42 -12.68
CA PHE A 286 13.46 4.96 -14.03
C PHE A 286 13.45 6.48 -14.11
N ASN A 287 13.65 7.17 -12.97
CA ASN A 287 13.85 8.62 -12.98
C ASN A 287 15.24 9.01 -13.50
N VAL A 288 15.42 10.27 -13.93
CA VAL A 288 16.72 10.80 -14.38
C VAL A 288 17.04 12.06 -13.57
N PRO A 289 18.09 12.05 -12.72
CA PRO A 289 18.91 10.86 -12.35
C PRO A 289 18.07 9.82 -11.59
N SER A 290 18.51 8.55 -11.61
CA SER A 290 17.91 7.51 -10.79
C SER A 290 18.04 7.86 -9.30
N LEU A 291 16.95 7.66 -8.53
CA LEU A 291 16.92 8.11 -7.15
C LEU A 291 17.55 7.08 -6.20
N THR A 292 18.44 7.55 -5.34
CA THR A 292 18.80 6.83 -4.13
C THR A 292 17.63 6.88 -3.16
N THR A 293 17.20 5.71 -2.65
CA THR A 293 15.96 5.62 -1.90
C THR A 293 16.00 4.54 -0.82
N VAL A 294 15.30 4.79 0.28
CA VAL A 294 14.96 3.72 1.22
C VAL A 294 13.88 2.84 0.58
N ARG A 295 14.19 1.56 0.38
CA ARG A 295 13.27 0.57 -0.20
C ARG A 295 12.60 -0.26 0.87
N GLN A 296 11.29 -0.29 0.85
CA GLN A 296 10.47 -1.15 1.71
C GLN A 296 10.22 -2.51 1.03
N PRO A 297 10.20 -3.63 1.79
CA PRO A 297 10.00 -4.97 1.24
C PRO A 297 8.51 -5.27 0.99
N VAL A 298 7.88 -4.53 0.08
CA VAL A 298 6.43 -4.52 -0.18
C VAL A 298 5.84 -5.94 -0.36
N ASP A 299 6.53 -6.83 -1.10
CA ASP A 299 6.03 -8.18 -1.34
C ASP A 299 5.95 -9.02 -0.05
N VAL A 300 6.97 -8.91 0.81
CA VAL A 300 6.99 -9.64 2.10
C VAL A 300 5.96 -9.04 3.06
N MET A 301 5.84 -7.71 3.07
CA MET A 301 4.82 -7.00 3.87
C MET A 301 3.41 -7.42 3.46
N ALA A 302 3.11 -7.42 2.17
CA ALA A 302 1.81 -7.83 1.64
C ALA A 302 1.46 -9.29 1.99
N LYS A 303 2.40 -10.20 1.79
CA LYS A 303 2.23 -11.61 2.17
C LYS A 303 1.91 -11.77 3.65
N THR A 304 2.69 -11.11 4.51
CA THR A 304 2.48 -11.16 5.97
C THR A 304 1.12 -10.58 6.37
N ALA A 305 0.71 -9.44 5.79
CA ALA A 305 -0.60 -8.84 6.07
C ALA A 305 -1.76 -9.77 5.74
N ILE A 306 -1.71 -10.46 4.59
CA ILE A 306 -2.72 -11.45 4.19
C ILE A 306 -2.68 -12.67 5.12
N GLU A 307 -1.50 -13.15 5.52
CA GLU A 307 -1.35 -14.26 6.48
C GLU A 307 -1.92 -13.87 7.86
N MET A 308 -1.73 -12.63 8.33
CA MET A 308 -2.29 -12.12 9.58
C MET A 308 -3.82 -12.08 9.53
N LEU A 309 -4.43 -11.64 8.42
CA LEU A 309 -5.89 -11.71 8.26
C LEU A 309 -6.40 -13.14 8.25
N LYS A 310 -5.74 -14.04 7.51
CA LYS A 310 -6.14 -15.43 7.39
C LYS A 310 -6.08 -16.18 8.73
N ASN A 311 -5.09 -15.87 9.55
CA ASN A 311 -4.83 -16.50 10.85
C ASN A 311 -5.23 -15.58 12.01
N TRP A 312 -6.25 -14.76 11.83
CA TRP A 312 -6.68 -13.76 12.81
C TRP A 312 -7.07 -14.40 14.15
N THR A 313 -6.43 -13.95 15.22
CA THR A 313 -6.72 -14.39 16.60
C THR A 313 -7.37 -13.29 17.45
N GLY A 314 -7.36 -12.03 16.97
CA GLY A 314 -7.76 -10.88 17.76
C GLY A 314 -6.65 -10.33 18.68
N GLU A 315 -5.54 -11.04 18.83
CA GLU A 315 -4.41 -10.58 19.64
C GLU A 315 -3.59 -9.53 18.91
N PRO A 316 -3.32 -8.37 19.53
CA PRO A 316 -2.52 -7.32 18.94
C PRO A 316 -1.12 -7.83 18.58
N THR A 317 -0.71 -7.62 17.34
CA THR A 317 0.58 -8.08 16.85
C THR A 317 1.16 -7.08 15.87
N ILE A 318 2.34 -6.52 16.16
CA ILE A 318 3.07 -5.65 15.23
C ILE A 318 4.19 -6.46 14.58
N ARG A 319 4.24 -6.44 13.25
CA ARG A 319 5.32 -7.01 12.45
C ARG A 319 6.12 -5.87 11.83
N GLU A 320 7.37 -5.75 12.27
CA GLU A 320 8.31 -4.78 11.75
C GLU A 320 9.24 -5.44 10.74
N PHE A 321 9.49 -4.77 9.62
CA PHE A 321 10.30 -5.28 8.52
C PHE A 321 11.56 -4.45 8.35
N ASN A 322 12.63 -5.11 7.96
CA ASN A 322 13.86 -4.45 7.56
C ASN A 322 13.65 -3.74 6.22
N PHE A 323 14.31 -2.62 6.05
CA PHE A 323 14.40 -1.87 4.82
C PHE A 323 15.79 -2.04 4.19
N SER A 324 15.99 -1.54 2.98
CA SER A 324 17.30 -1.45 2.35
C SER A 324 17.49 -0.08 1.71
N LEU A 325 18.74 0.40 1.66
CA LEU A 325 19.08 1.59 0.89
C LEU A 325 19.42 1.15 -0.55
N GLN A 326 18.56 1.52 -1.49
CA GLN A 326 18.81 1.31 -2.91
C GLN A 326 19.55 2.51 -3.46
N ILE A 327 20.79 2.28 -3.93
CA ILE A 327 21.65 3.35 -4.44
C ILE A 327 21.28 3.66 -5.88
N GLY A 328 21.02 4.95 -6.14
CA GLY A 328 20.87 5.57 -7.45
C GLY A 328 21.94 6.63 -7.69
N GLU A 329 21.72 7.47 -8.68
CA GLU A 329 22.66 8.52 -9.08
C GLU A 329 22.47 9.83 -8.30
N SER A 330 21.26 10.03 -7.73
CA SER A 330 20.84 11.33 -7.18
C SER A 330 21.58 11.77 -5.92
N CYS A 331 22.28 10.87 -5.22
CA CYS A 331 23.08 11.21 -4.03
C CYS A 331 24.56 11.44 -4.32
N GLY A 332 25.02 11.21 -5.55
CA GLY A 332 26.44 11.32 -5.94
C GLY A 332 27.20 10.00 -5.94
N CYS A 333 26.56 8.88 -5.58
CA CYS A 333 27.17 7.57 -5.81
C CYS A 333 27.30 7.28 -7.31
N SER A 334 28.40 6.66 -7.72
CA SER A 334 28.50 6.07 -9.05
C SER A 334 27.57 4.87 -9.12
N SER A 335 26.49 4.96 -9.92
CA SER A 335 25.63 3.81 -10.16
C SER A 335 26.39 2.74 -10.94
N SER A 336 26.42 1.51 -10.44
CA SER A 336 26.72 0.36 -11.29
C SER A 336 25.56 0.28 -12.30
N LYS A 337 25.86 0.50 -13.60
CA LYS A 337 24.84 0.43 -14.67
C LYS A 337 24.10 -0.90 -14.58
N LYS A 338 22.88 -0.88 -14.06
CA LYS A 338 21.99 -2.03 -14.12
C LYS A 338 21.56 -2.20 -15.58
N SER A 339 21.81 -3.35 -16.18
CA SER A 339 21.22 -3.72 -17.47
C SER A 339 19.73 -4.00 -17.23
N TYR A 340 18.87 -3.19 -17.80
CA TYR A 340 17.40 -3.39 -17.78
C TYR A 340 16.92 -4.29 -18.92
N LEU A 341 17.84 -4.90 -19.68
CA LEU A 341 17.47 -5.86 -20.71
C LEU A 341 17.10 -7.20 -20.04
N PRO A 342 15.95 -7.80 -20.38
CA PRO A 342 15.62 -9.14 -19.92
C PRO A 342 16.68 -10.13 -20.43
N THR A 343 17.26 -10.89 -19.51
CA THR A 343 18.10 -12.05 -19.83
C THR A 343 17.27 -13.20 -20.38
#